data_2741fd3dfb0ec6039deb10fe0ef85772
#
_entry.id   2741fd3dfb0ec6039deb10fe0ef85772
#
_cell.length_a   1.000
_cell.length_b   1.000
_cell.length_c   1.000
_cell.angle_alpha   90.00
_cell.angle_beta   90.00
_cell.angle_gamma   90.00
#
_symmetry.space_group_name_H-M   'P 1'
#
loop_
_entity.id
_entity.type
_entity.pdbx_description
1 polymer ?
#
loop_
_entity_poly.entity_id
_entity_poly.type
_entity_poly.pdbx_seq_one_letter_code
_entity_poly.pdbx_strand_id
1 'polypeptide(L)'
;MTLTENHQDKQAESIIGQGSRLCISGLNAAATATVRQVIMELGAVATSFRPGADGIILPDNASGADRAEALAQGFVVFTVSELTRLARGAEEQRSAIEVGDKTLRILDIEIPRGSEKTASDSGRFKHLCLDRLFLTTARKAALAVRHGIPCMLEGETATAKTTAILWLAMLAGQNAVRVNLSGHTDTGELVGRFIPSTQTGENRPAWEFSEGYIPRALRNGWWVILDEVNLAEPQVLERLNPVLELPPTLVLTEHDGRRFGSGGGVPVSENFRLFGTMNPSEYAGRATLSPAFRDRWGIWGHIGKPSEPELLDMLRCLVTGESPAFVWEGVRWIPPRTEPVYPVLSNFPDLEVTLKSIASFHARISGAAGDNEAPASIGRVRRERYVFTRRTLLNAMRLIHENSNGASRLRGVAARVLAEIYIQRLADPADRAAALALLRATGLA
;
A
#
# COMPACT_ATOMS: atom_id res chain seq x y z
N MET A 1 5.68 11.43 42.32
CA MET A 1 6.09 10.30 41.47
C MET A 1 5.07 9.91 40.39
N THR A 2 3.99 10.64 40.16
CA THR A 2 2.87 10.22 39.35
C THR A 2 2.56 11.10 38.12
N LEU A 3 3.25 12.21 37.91
CA LEU A 3 3.01 13.10 36.74
C LEU A 3 4.05 12.94 35.61
N THR A 4 5.22 12.42 35.90
CA THR A 4 6.31 12.19 34.94
C THR A 4 6.14 10.85 34.21
N GLU A 5 5.60 9.82 34.86
CA GLU A 5 5.33 8.50 34.24
C GLU A 5 4.22 8.60 33.17
N ASN A 6 3.17 9.39 33.43
CA ASN A 6 2.05 9.56 32.48
C ASN A 6 2.43 10.37 31.22
N HIS A 7 3.52 11.13 31.26
CA HIS A 7 3.97 11.90 30.08
C HIS A 7 4.89 11.06 29.18
N GLN A 8 5.69 10.16 29.77
CA GLN A 8 6.52 9.22 29.02
C GLN A 8 5.70 8.11 28.36
N ASP A 9 4.68 7.59 29.03
CA ASP A 9 3.78 6.60 28.43
C ASP A 9 3.00 7.18 27.24
N LYS A 10 2.53 8.43 27.31
CA LYS A 10 1.88 9.11 26.17
C LYS A 10 2.84 9.45 25.02
N GLN A 11 4.10 9.78 25.31
CA GLN A 11 5.12 9.94 24.26
C GLN A 11 5.51 8.60 23.65
N ALA A 12 5.60 7.56 24.45
CA ALA A 12 5.86 6.20 23.99
C ALA A 12 4.78 5.68 23.05
N GLU A 13 3.50 5.86 23.39
CA GLU A 13 2.37 5.50 22.54
C GLU A 13 2.31 6.31 21.22
N SER A 14 2.77 7.57 21.23
CA SER A 14 2.78 8.42 20.03
C SER A 14 3.92 8.09 19.06
N ILE A 15 4.98 7.45 19.53
CA ILE A 15 6.17 7.12 18.74
C ILE A 15 6.10 5.71 18.17
N ILE A 16 5.43 4.77 18.85
CA ILE A 16 5.18 3.43 18.31
C ILE A 16 4.02 3.48 17.33
N GLY A 17 4.28 4.04 16.17
CA GLY A 17 3.35 4.17 15.05
C GLY A 17 3.99 3.72 13.74
N GLN A 18 3.22 3.81 12.65
CA GLN A 18 3.63 3.39 11.30
C GLN A 18 5.02 3.87 10.92
N GLY A 19 5.93 2.92 10.72
CA GLY A 19 7.27 3.20 10.21
C GLY A 19 8.29 3.64 11.25
N SER A 20 7.95 3.72 12.53
CA SER A 20 8.92 4.01 13.59
C SER A 20 10.04 2.98 13.58
N ARG A 21 11.25 3.45 13.62
CA ARG A 21 12.46 2.61 13.63
C ARG A 21 12.94 2.42 15.06
N LEU A 22 12.85 1.19 15.57
CA LEU A 22 13.29 0.87 16.93
C LEU A 22 14.60 0.07 16.89
N CYS A 23 15.63 0.60 17.53
CA CYS A 23 16.93 -0.05 17.65
C CYS A 23 16.91 -1.01 18.84
N ILE A 24 17.35 -2.25 18.63
CA ILE A 24 17.51 -3.26 19.69
C ILE A 24 18.97 -3.24 20.16
N SER A 25 19.20 -3.04 21.44
CA SER A 25 20.54 -3.00 22.02
C SER A 25 20.65 -3.86 23.28
N GLY A 26 21.76 -4.58 23.41
CA GLY A 26 22.10 -5.30 24.64
C GLY A 26 21.34 -6.62 24.89
N LEU A 27 20.56 -7.11 23.94
CA LEU A 27 19.81 -8.38 24.05
C LEU A 27 20.57 -9.57 23.42
N ASN A 28 20.40 -10.75 24.01
CA ASN A 28 20.86 -12.00 23.37
C ASN A 28 20.02 -12.37 22.13
N ALA A 29 20.48 -13.34 21.35
CA ALA A 29 19.84 -13.70 20.08
C ALA A 29 18.38 -14.16 20.23
N ALA A 30 18.05 -14.93 21.26
CA ALA A 30 16.69 -15.41 21.50
C ALA A 30 15.75 -14.28 21.91
N ALA A 31 16.16 -13.42 22.85
CA ALA A 31 15.39 -12.24 23.26
C ALA A 31 15.23 -11.24 22.10
N THR A 32 16.28 -11.07 21.28
CA THR A 32 16.22 -10.22 20.08
C THR A 32 15.17 -10.72 19.08
N ALA A 33 15.06 -12.03 18.86
CA ALA A 33 14.06 -12.60 17.97
C ALA A 33 12.62 -12.34 18.48
N THR A 34 12.40 -12.56 19.78
CA THR A 34 11.10 -12.29 20.44
C THR A 34 10.75 -10.80 20.37
N VAL A 35 11.68 -9.91 20.68
CA VAL A 35 11.47 -8.46 20.64
C VAL A 35 11.19 -7.98 19.22
N ARG A 36 11.87 -8.51 18.22
CA ARG A 36 11.58 -8.20 16.80
C ARG A 36 10.15 -8.54 16.43
N GLN A 37 9.63 -9.66 16.91
CA GLN A 37 8.25 -10.04 16.66
C GLN A 37 7.27 -9.07 17.33
N VAL A 38 7.53 -8.68 18.57
CA VAL A 38 6.72 -7.69 19.29
C VAL A 38 6.75 -6.31 18.60
N ILE A 39 7.93 -5.86 18.14
CA ILE A 39 8.07 -4.62 17.37
C ILE A 39 7.19 -4.65 16.11
N MET A 40 7.18 -5.79 15.41
CA MET A 40 6.33 -5.96 14.21
C MET A 40 4.84 -5.95 14.55
N GLU A 41 4.43 -6.62 15.62
CA GLU A 41 3.05 -6.60 16.11
C GLU A 41 2.58 -5.18 16.42
N LEU A 42 3.47 -4.33 16.94
CA LEU A 42 3.24 -2.90 17.18
C LEU A 42 3.32 -2.03 15.93
N GLY A 43 3.73 -2.59 14.81
CA GLY A 43 3.81 -1.87 13.54
C GLY A 43 5.06 -1.04 13.34
N ALA A 44 6.08 -1.22 14.17
CA ALA A 44 7.37 -0.56 14.05
C ALA A 44 8.38 -1.45 13.29
N VAL A 45 9.51 -0.88 12.91
CA VAL A 45 10.60 -1.56 12.20
C VAL A 45 11.77 -1.75 13.13
N ALA A 46 12.20 -2.99 13.33
CA ALA A 46 13.41 -3.29 14.08
C ALA A 46 14.66 -2.94 13.27
N THR A 47 15.55 -2.13 13.83
CA THR A 47 16.84 -1.79 13.21
C THR A 47 17.99 -2.21 14.11
N SER A 48 19.12 -2.57 13.54
CA SER A 48 20.38 -2.78 14.26
C SER A 48 21.25 -1.52 14.30
N PHE A 49 20.79 -0.43 13.67
CA PHE A 49 21.57 0.81 13.54
C PHE A 49 20.95 1.91 14.38
N ARG A 50 21.75 2.54 15.29
CA ARG A 50 21.31 3.67 16.12
C ARG A 50 21.00 4.94 15.30
N PRO A 51 21.82 5.35 14.31
CA PRO A 51 21.48 6.52 13.49
C PRO A 51 20.17 6.33 12.73
N GLY A 52 19.23 7.26 12.92
CA GLY A 52 17.92 7.25 12.28
C GLY A 52 16.89 6.32 12.93
N ALA A 53 17.13 5.85 14.16
CA ALA A 53 16.10 5.19 14.96
C ALA A 53 15.32 6.23 15.78
N ASP A 54 14.00 6.02 15.89
CA ASP A 54 13.11 6.88 16.68
C ASP A 54 13.12 6.50 18.16
N GLY A 55 13.47 5.24 18.48
CA GLY A 55 13.56 4.74 19.83
C GLY A 55 14.59 3.61 19.97
N ILE A 56 14.96 3.31 21.21
CA ILE A 56 15.87 2.23 21.55
C ILE A 56 15.23 1.27 22.57
N ILE A 57 15.43 -0.03 22.37
CA ILE A 57 14.97 -1.08 23.27
C ILE A 57 16.16 -1.63 24.02
N LEU A 58 16.10 -1.53 25.34
CA LEU A 58 17.09 -2.03 26.26
C LEU A 58 16.57 -3.27 27.01
N PRO A 59 17.45 -4.15 27.52
CA PRO A 59 17.03 -5.23 28.41
C PRO A 59 16.44 -4.67 29.71
N ASP A 60 15.56 -5.44 30.35
CA ASP A 60 14.88 -5.02 31.59
C ASP A 60 15.85 -4.74 32.75
N ASN A 61 17.03 -5.35 32.72
CA ASN A 61 18.11 -5.16 33.69
C ASN A 61 19.17 -4.12 33.25
N ALA A 62 18.87 -3.31 32.22
CA ALA A 62 19.77 -2.24 31.79
C ALA A 62 20.05 -1.26 32.94
N SER A 63 21.29 -0.81 33.06
CA SER A 63 21.67 0.14 34.10
C SER A 63 20.99 1.51 33.88
N GLY A 64 20.82 2.26 34.98
CA GLY A 64 20.33 3.64 34.87
C GLY A 64 21.23 4.54 34.01
N ALA A 65 22.53 4.21 33.91
CA ALA A 65 23.49 4.91 33.06
C ALA A 65 23.21 4.67 31.57
N ASP A 66 22.93 3.42 31.17
CA ASP A 66 22.59 3.08 29.75
C ASP A 66 21.31 3.80 29.33
N ARG A 67 20.32 3.86 30.22
CA ARG A 67 19.06 4.55 29.98
C ARG A 67 19.24 6.07 29.85
N ALA A 68 20.06 6.66 30.74
CA ALA A 68 20.36 8.08 30.71
C ALA A 68 21.16 8.48 29.47
N GLU A 69 22.09 7.63 29.01
CA GLU A 69 22.86 7.86 27.80
C GLU A 69 21.95 7.84 26.56
N ALA A 70 21.04 6.86 26.45
CA ALA A 70 20.11 6.78 25.36
C ALA A 70 19.14 7.98 25.30
N LEU A 71 18.64 8.43 26.45
CA LEU A 71 17.81 9.64 26.55
C LEU A 71 18.61 10.91 26.18
N ALA A 72 19.87 11.02 26.55
CA ALA A 72 20.72 12.14 26.18
C ALA A 72 21.01 12.21 24.66
N GLN A 73 20.96 11.07 23.99
CA GLN A 73 21.05 10.98 22.53
C GLN A 73 19.71 11.28 21.82
N GLY A 74 18.65 11.60 22.55
CA GLY A 74 17.34 11.96 22.01
C GLY A 74 16.44 10.77 21.66
N PHE A 75 16.80 9.55 22.08
CA PHE A 75 15.95 8.38 21.83
C PHE A 75 14.83 8.28 22.88
N VAL A 76 13.67 7.79 22.44
CA VAL A 76 12.70 7.23 23.38
C VAL A 76 13.15 5.84 23.78
N VAL A 77 13.23 5.58 25.09
CA VAL A 77 13.80 4.36 25.63
C VAL A 77 12.69 3.44 26.12
N PHE A 78 12.68 2.21 25.63
CA PHE A 78 11.79 1.14 26.06
C PHE A 78 12.59 0.01 26.68
N THR A 79 12.04 -0.63 27.69
CA THR A 79 12.48 -1.97 28.10
C THR A 79 11.71 -3.05 27.37
N VAL A 80 12.22 -4.28 27.39
CA VAL A 80 11.52 -5.44 26.80
C VAL A 80 10.14 -5.64 27.44
N SER A 81 10.05 -5.47 28.76
CA SER A 81 8.78 -5.58 29.50
C SER A 81 7.81 -4.45 29.17
N GLU A 82 8.27 -3.21 29.02
CA GLU A 82 7.45 -2.08 28.59
C GLU A 82 6.91 -2.29 27.18
N LEU A 83 7.75 -2.70 26.25
CA LEU A 83 7.35 -3.00 24.89
C LEU A 83 6.35 -4.16 24.83
N THR A 84 6.59 -5.22 25.61
CA THR A 84 5.69 -6.38 25.69
C THR A 84 4.35 -6.01 26.35
N ARG A 85 4.37 -5.11 27.35
CA ARG A 85 3.15 -4.57 27.97
C ARG A 85 2.35 -3.75 26.97
N LEU A 86 3.00 -2.90 26.17
CA LEU A 86 2.35 -2.14 25.09
C LEU A 86 1.73 -3.06 24.04
N ALA A 87 2.42 -4.13 23.67
CA ALA A 87 1.89 -5.13 22.74
C ALA A 87 0.74 -5.97 23.36
N ARG A 88 0.84 -6.29 24.65
CA ARG A 88 -0.21 -7.01 25.41
C ARG A 88 -1.33 -6.10 25.86
N GLY A 89 -1.09 -4.80 26.00
CA GLY A 89 -2.05 -3.79 26.43
C GLY A 89 -3.17 -3.52 25.42
N ALA A 90 -3.11 -4.14 24.24
CA ALA A 90 -4.26 -4.26 23.37
C ALA A 90 -5.24 -5.30 23.98
N GLU A 91 -5.86 -4.96 25.13
CA GLU A 91 -6.92 -5.77 25.73
C GLU A 91 -8.12 -5.88 24.81
N GLU A 92 -8.30 -4.91 23.92
CA GLU A 92 -9.40 -4.85 22.99
C GLU A 92 -9.04 -5.50 21.65
N GLN A 93 -9.76 -6.59 21.34
CA GLN A 93 -9.70 -7.24 20.03
C GLN A 93 -10.91 -6.85 19.20
N ARG A 94 -10.69 -6.42 17.96
CA ARG A 94 -11.75 -6.06 17.03
C ARG A 94 -11.55 -6.72 15.67
N SER A 95 -12.67 -7.00 14.99
CA SER A 95 -12.63 -7.35 13.58
C SER A 95 -12.09 -6.17 12.77
N ALA A 96 -11.14 -6.41 11.88
CA ALA A 96 -10.57 -5.37 11.03
C ALA A 96 -11.58 -4.85 9.98
N ILE A 97 -12.61 -5.65 9.67
CA ILE A 97 -13.63 -5.33 8.68
C ILE A 97 -14.98 -5.77 9.22
N GLU A 98 -15.95 -4.88 9.22
CA GLU A 98 -17.35 -5.21 9.48
C GLU A 98 -18.24 -4.70 8.36
N VAL A 99 -18.97 -5.62 7.73
CA VAL A 99 -19.88 -5.33 6.63
C VAL A 99 -21.32 -5.46 7.14
N GLY A 100 -21.95 -4.32 7.40
CA GLY A 100 -23.36 -4.22 7.74
C GLY A 100 -24.25 -3.99 6.51
N ASP A 101 -25.55 -3.87 6.71
CA ASP A 101 -26.51 -3.62 5.64
C ASP A 101 -26.34 -2.20 5.06
N LYS A 102 -26.14 -1.21 5.90
CA LYS A 102 -26.06 0.21 5.54
C LYS A 102 -24.68 0.84 5.79
N THR A 103 -23.81 0.16 6.50
CA THR A 103 -22.49 0.67 6.88
C THR A 103 -21.41 -0.37 6.61
N LEU A 104 -20.22 0.10 6.34
CA LEU A 104 -18.98 -0.65 6.23
C LEU A 104 -17.96 -0.04 7.17
N ARG A 105 -17.36 -0.84 8.05
CA ARG A 105 -16.27 -0.40 8.92
C ARG A 105 -14.95 -1.04 8.47
N ILE A 106 -13.96 -0.22 8.26
CA ILE A 106 -12.57 -0.61 8.01
C ILE A 106 -11.72 -0.06 9.15
N LEU A 107 -11.21 -0.93 9.99
CA LEU A 107 -10.57 -0.58 11.25
C LEU A 107 -11.51 0.33 12.08
N ASP A 108 -11.08 1.52 12.43
CA ASP A 108 -11.83 2.52 13.21
C ASP A 108 -12.76 3.42 12.36
N ILE A 109 -12.72 3.31 11.03
CA ILE A 109 -13.50 4.17 10.13
C ILE A 109 -14.75 3.48 9.63
N GLU A 110 -15.91 4.04 9.97
CA GLU A 110 -17.20 3.64 9.43
C GLU A 110 -17.62 4.58 8.28
N ILE A 111 -18.10 3.99 7.18
CA ILE A 111 -18.58 4.69 5.99
C ILE A 111 -19.96 4.16 5.58
N PRO A 112 -20.79 4.95 4.87
CA PRO A 112 -22.05 4.48 4.33
C PRO A 112 -21.82 3.41 3.26
N ARG A 113 -22.72 2.44 3.22
CA ARG A 113 -22.76 1.39 2.20
C ARG A 113 -23.93 1.62 1.25
N GLY A 114 -23.65 1.65 -0.05
CA GLY A 114 -24.66 1.72 -1.11
C GLY A 114 -25.33 0.37 -1.35
N SER A 115 -26.40 0.40 -2.13
CA SER A 115 -27.17 -0.78 -2.49
C SER A 115 -26.73 -1.45 -3.80
N GLU A 116 -25.77 -0.85 -4.52
CA GLU A 116 -25.32 -1.40 -5.79
C GLU A 116 -24.55 -2.71 -5.57
N LYS A 117 -25.15 -3.79 -6.03
CA LYS A 117 -24.47 -5.09 -6.12
C LYS A 117 -23.55 -5.01 -7.33
N THR A 118 -22.31 -4.55 -7.14
CA THR A 118 -21.22 -4.76 -8.10
C THR A 118 -20.85 -6.25 -8.12
N ALA A 119 -21.80 -7.06 -8.60
CA ALA A 119 -21.72 -8.52 -8.55
C ALA A 119 -20.61 -9.09 -9.44
N SER A 120 -20.04 -8.30 -10.36
CA SER A 120 -19.05 -8.79 -11.31
C SER A 120 -17.62 -8.91 -10.79
N ASP A 121 -17.29 -8.24 -9.67
CA ASP A 121 -15.90 -8.13 -9.22
C ASP A 121 -15.55 -8.85 -7.90
N SER A 122 -16.51 -9.51 -7.25
CA SER A 122 -16.25 -10.23 -5.99
C SER A 122 -15.15 -11.30 -6.15
N GLY A 123 -15.05 -11.93 -7.32
CA GLY A 123 -14.03 -12.92 -7.62
C GLY A 123 -12.59 -12.36 -7.66
N ARG A 124 -12.43 -11.10 -8.06
CA ARG A 124 -11.12 -10.45 -8.22
C ARG A 124 -10.38 -10.26 -6.89
N PHE A 125 -11.12 -10.10 -5.80
CA PHE A 125 -10.57 -9.75 -4.48
C PHE A 125 -10.57 -10.92 -3.48
N LYS A 126 -11.00 -12.10 -3.89
CA LYS A 126 -11.08 -13.28 -3.01
C LYS A 126 -9.73 -13.70 -2.38
N HIS A 127 -8.64 -13.40 -3.07
CA HIS A 127 -7.29 -13.82 -2.74
C HIS A 127 -6.41 -12.68 -2.22
N LEU A 128 -7.01 -11.60 -1.70
CA LEU A 128 -6.22 -10.50 -1.15
C LEU A 128 -5.61 -10.87 0.20
N CYS A 129 -4.35 -10.56 0.37
CA CYS A 129 -3.76 -10.50 1.69
C CYS A 129 -4.21 -9.21 2.37
N LEU A 130 -4.97 -9.35 3.45
CA LEU A 130 -5.49 -8.24 4.26
C LEU A 130 -4.50 -7.91 5.40
N ASP A 131 -3.25 -7.71 5.01
CA ASP A 131 -2.19 -7.32 5.94
C ASP A 131 -2.38 -5.88 6.46
N ARG A 132 -1.57 -5.52 7.45
CA ARG A 132 -1.60 -4.19 8.06
C ARG A 132 -1.44 -3.08 7.01
N LEU A 133 -0.47 -3.22 6.09
CA LEU A 133 -0.20 -2.22 5.06
C LEU A 133 -1.41 -2.00 4.14
N PHE A 134 -2.05 -3.09 3.70
CA PHE A 134 -3.24 -3.03 2.87
C PHE A 134 -4.41 -2.38 3.60
N LEU A 135 -4.71 -2.83 4.83
CA LEU A 135 -5.85 -2.33 5.60
C LEU A 135 -5.69 -0.88 6.04
N THR A 136 -4.48 -0.46 6.42
CA THR A 136 -4.23 0.96 6.73
C THR A 136 -4.28 1.85 5.49
N THR A 137 -3.93 1.32 4.31
CA THR A 137 -4.14 2.01 3.02
C THR A 137 -5.62 2.15 2.71
N ALA A 138 -6.41 1.08 2.85
CA ALA A 138 -7.86 1.11 2.67
C ALA A 138 -8.55 2.04 3.68
N ARG A 139 -8.07 2.08 4.93
CA ARG A 139 -8.55 3.01 5.95
C ARG A 139 -8.38 4.47 5.55
N LYS A 140 -7.23 4.85 4.95
CA LYS A 140 -7.03 6.22 4.45
C LYS A 140 -8.06 6.58 3.38
N ALA A 141 -8.34 5.65 2.46
CA ALA A 141 -9.41 5.84 1.48
C ALA A 141 -10.80 5.90 2.15
N ALA A 142 -11.07 5.07 3.14
CA ALA A 142 -12.33 5.11 3.90
C ALA A 142 -12.52 6.44 4.65
N LEU A 143 -11.44 7.00 5.22
CA LEU A 143 -11.46 8.32 5.85
C LEU A 143 -11.87 9.42 4.85
N ALA A 144 -11.34 9.36 3.63
CA ALA A 144 -11.71 10.25 2.54
C ALA A 144 -13.19 10.13 2.16
N VAL A 145 -13.69 8.91 2.09
CA VAL A 145 -15.12 8.63 1.83
C VAL A 145 -16.00 9.22 2.91
N ARG A 146 -15.66 8.99 4.19
CA ARG A 146 -16.43 9.47 5.35
C ARG A 146 -16.61 10.98 5.34
N HIS A 147 -15.56 11.72 4.97
CA HIS A 147 -15.56 13.18 5.00
C HIS A 147 -15.84 13.83 3.63
N GLY A 148 -16.00 13.06 2.55
CA GLY A 148 -16.21 13.61 1.21
C GLY A 148 -15.00 14.37 0.67
N ILE A 149 -13.79 14.05 1.11
CA ILE A 149 -12.54 14.78 0.81
C ILE A 149 -11.75 14.02 -0.26
N PRO A 150 -11.16 14.70 -1.28
CA PRO A 150 -10.27 14.06 -2.23
C PRO A 150 -9.04 13.43 -1.54
N CYS A 151 -8.65 12.23 -2.00
CA CYS A 151 -7.55 11.49 -1.39
C CYS A 151 -6.49 11.10 -2.42
N MET A 152 -5.23 11.46 -2.15
CA MET A 152 -4.06 11.03 -2.89
C MET A 152 -3.31 9.93 -2.14
N LEU A 153 -3.01 8.83 -2.81
CA LEU A 153 -2.15 7.76 -2.29
C LEU A 153 -0.84 7.72 -3.09
N GLU A 154 0.23 8.07 -2.41
CA GLU A 154 1.58 8.04 -2.96
C GLU A 154 2.37 6.85 -2.40
N GLY A 155 3.13 6.17 -3.22
CA GLY A 155 3.99 5.08 -2.77
C GLY A 155 4.56 4.28 -3.94
N GLU A 156 5.45 3.37 -3.63
CA GLU A 156 6.15 2.52 -4.59
C GLU A 156 5.19 1.74 -5.50
N THR A 157 5.70 1.34 -6.66
CA THR A 157 4.95 0.50 -7.59
C THR A 157 4.54 -0.83 -6.93
N ALA A 158 3.32 -1.27 -7.21
CA ALA A 158 2.76 -2.53 -6.70
C ALA A 158 2.54 -2.58 -5.16
N THR A 159 2.38 -1.43 -4.48
CA THR A 159 1.97 -1.36 -3.08
C THR A 159 0.45 -1.45 -2.87
N ALA A 160 -0.28 -1.88 -3.89
CA ALA A 160 -1.73 -2.12 -3.89
C ALA A 160 -2.62 -0.87 -3.67
N LYS A 161 -2.13 0.36 -3.89
CA LYS A 161 -2.88 1.61 -3.74
C LYS A 161 -4.25 1.58 -4.45
N THR A 162 -4.22 1.42 -5.76
CA THR A 162 -5.44 1.36 -6.60
C THR A 162 -6.32 0.17 -6.24
N THR A 163 -5.70 -0.97 -5.89
CA THR A 163 -6.42 -2.19 -5.48
C THR A 163 -7.19 -1.96 -4.17
N ALA A 164 -6.60 -1.25 -3.20
CA ALA A 164 -7.26 -0.96 -1.93
C ALA A 164 -8.50 -0.08 -2.11
N ILE A 165 -8.44 0.93 -3.00
CA ILE A 165 -9.59 1.79 -3.30
C ILE A 165 -10.69 1.00 -4.02
N LEU A 166 -10.34 0.19 -5.03
CA LEU A 166 -11.31 -0.62 -5.77
C LEU A 166 -11.97 -1.69 -4.88
N TRP A 167 -11.18 -2.32 -4.01
CA TRP A 167 -11.69 -3.27 -3.03
C TRP A 167 -12.64 -2.59 -2.02
N LEU A 168 -12.28 -1.41 -1.54
CA LEU A 168 -13.13 -0.63 -0.65
C LEU A 168 -14.45 -0.25 -1.34
N ALA A 169 -14.40 0.20 -2.60
CA ALA A 169 -15.59 0.52 -3.39
C ALA A 169 -16.52 -0.69 -3.56
N MET A 170 -15.96 -1.87 -3.85
CA MET A 170 -16.71 -3.12 -3.93
C MET A 170 -17.43 -3.44 -2.61
N LEU A 171 -16.72 -3.37 -1.46
CA LEU A 171 -17.32 -3.63 -0.16
C LEU A 171 -18.38 -2.58 0.21
N ALA A 172 -18.14 -1.32 -0.15
CA ALA A 172 -19.08 -0.23 0.07
C ALA A 172 -20.29 -0.26 -0.90
N GLY A 173 -20.34 -1.19 -1.85
CA GLY A 173 -21.42 -1.25 -2.85
C GLY A 173 -21.48 0.01 -3.71
N GLN A 174 -20.31 0.53 -4.13
CA GLN A 174 -20.18 1.75 -4.93
C GLN A 174 -19.54 1.44 -6.28
N ASN A 175 -20.02 2.13 -7.32
CA ASN A 175 -19.37 2.08 -8.63
C ASN A 175 -18.06 2.86 -8.60
N ALA A 176 -16.99 2.23 -9.06
CA ALA A 176 -15.67 2.86 -9.17
C ALA A 176 -15.14 2.79 -10.60
N VAL A 177 -14.67 3.91 -11.12
CA VAL A 177 -14.07 4.03 -12.44
C VAL A 177 -12.59 4.37 -12.26
N ARG A 178 -11.73 3.53 -12.82
CA ARG A 178 -10.29 3.77 -12.89
C ARG A 178 -9.94 4.44 -14.21
N VAL A 179 -9.31 5.59 -14.15
CA VAL A 179 -8.75 6.31 -15.31
C VAL A 179 -7.24 6.31 -15.17
N ASN A 180 -6.56 5.63 -16.07
CA ASN A 180 -5.10 5.56 -16.08
C ASN A 180 -4.55 6.76 -16.83
N LEU A 181 -3.91 7.68 -16.13
CA LEU A 181 -3.33 8.89 -16.71
C LEU A 181 -1.95 8.59 -17.34
N SER A 182 -1.65 9.32 -18.38
CA SER A 182 -0.38 9.24 -19.13
C SER A 182 -0.05 10.60 -19.73
N GLY A 183 1.15 10.75 -20.30
CA GLY A 183 1.53 11.96 -21.06
C GLY A 183 0.70 12.22 -22.31
N HIS A 184 -0.16 11.27 -22.72
CA HIS A 184 -1.05 11.40 -23.87
C HIS A 184 -2.53 11.52 -23.48
N THR A 185 -2.84 11.50 -22.19
CA THR A 185 -4.21 11.70 -21.72
C THR A 185 -4.67 13.12 -22.03
N ASP A 186 -5.77 13.26 -22.72
CA ASP A 186 -6.37 14.56 -23.03
C ASP A 186 -7.54 14.89 -22.10
N THR A 187 -7.91 16.17 -22.06
CA THR A 187 -9.04 16.64 -21.26
C THR A 187 -10.36 16.07 -21.77
N GLY A 188 -10.45 15.73 -23.05
CA GLY A 188 -11.65 15.15 -23.68
C GLY A 188 -12.02 13.78 -23.12
N GLU A 189 -11.03 12.99 -22.69
CA GLU A 189 -11.30 11.72 -22.01
C GLU A 189 -11.90 11.93 -20.61
N LEU A 190 -11.42 12.93 -19.91
CA LEU A 190 -11.86 13.23 -18.53
C LEU A 190 -13.17 14.00 -18.50
N VAL A 191 -13.29 15.05 -19.29
CA VAL A 191 -14.42 15.99 -19.27
C VAL A 191 -15.42 15.71 -20.37
N GLY A 192 -14.96 15.45 -21.59
CA GLY A 192 -15.79 15.14 -22.74
C GLY A 192 -15.29 15.80 -24.02
N ARG A 193 -15.72 15.25 -25.13
CA ARG A 193 -15.34 15.71 -26.47
C ARG A 193 -16.44 15.47 -27.49
N PHE A 194 -16.41 16.21 -28.58
CA PHE A 194 -17.26 15.91 -29.73
C PHE A 194 -16.74 14.68 -30.47
N ILE A 195 -17.64 13.76 -30.78
CA ILE A 195 -17.40 12.58 -31.61
C ILE A 195 -18.33 12.58 -32.79
N PRO A 196 -17.99 11.94 -33.93
CA PRO A 196 -18.92 11.74 -35.02
C PRO A 196 -20.16 10.99 -34.51
N SER A 197 -21.35 11.48 -34.87
CA SER A 197 -22.60 10.84 -34.47
C SER A 197 -22.74 9.47 -35.17
N THR A 198 -23.02 8.45 -34.38
CA THR A 198 -23.30 7.10 -34.89
C THR A 198 -24.75 6.95 -35.34
N GLN A 199 -25.57 7.98 -35.15
CA GLN A 199 -27.00 7.95 -35.50
C GLN A 199 -27.20 8.39 -36.96
N THR A 200 -27.79 7.54 -37.77
CA THR A 200 -28.14 7.82 -39.18
C THR A 200 -29.56 8.39 -39.28
N GLY A 201 -29.76 9.52 -40.03
CA GLY A 201 -31.07 10.12 -40.28
C GLY A 201 -30.94 11.56 -40.81
N GLU A 202 -31.89 11.98 -41.68
CA GLU A 202 -31.82 13.26 -42.44
C GLU A 202 -31.84 14.55 -41.63
N ASN A 203 -32.08 14.53 -40.30
CA ASN A 203 -32.14 15.73 -39.43
C ASN A 203 -31.28 15.61 -38.15
N ARG A 204 -30.19 14.85 -38.18
CA ARG A 204 -29.33 14.65 -36.99
C ARG A 204 -28.00 15.34 -37.15
N PRO A 205 -27.43 15.85 -36.02
CA PRO A 205 -26.14 16.52 -36.08
C PRO A 205 -25.03 15.50 -36.46
N ALA A 206 -24.11 15.94 -37.32
CA ALA A 206 -22.95 15.13 -37.72
C ALA A 206 -22.04 14.80 -36.56
N TRP A 207 -22.10 15.59 -35.47
CA TRP A 207 -21.30 15.47 -34.29
C TRP A 207 -22.17 15.46 -33.04
N GLU A 208 -21.84 14.63 -32.08
CA GLU A 208 -22.46 14.60 -30.76
C GLU A 208 -21.42 14.74 -29.66
N PHE A 209 -21.79 15.38 -28.54
CA PHE A 209 -20.89 15.50 -27.40
C PHE A 209 -20.95 14.26 -26.55
N SER A 210 -19.79 13.62 -26.40
CA SER A 210 -19.60 12.46 -25.49
C SER A 210 -19.02 12.96 -24.18
N GLU A 211 -19.81 12.89 -23.10
CA GLU A 211 -19.32 13.22 -21.75
C GLU A 211 -18.22 12.27 -21.31
N GLY A 212 -17.15 12.83 -20.74
CA GLY A 212 -16.04 12.10 -20.13
C GLY A 212 -16.42 11.43 -18.80
N TYR A 213 -15.44 10.85 -18.15
CA TYR A 213 -15.66 10.15 -16.88
C TYR A 213 -16.11 11.06 -15.75
N ILE A 214 -15.57 12.30 -15.64
CA ILE A 214 -15.84 13.21 -14.52
C ILE A 214 -17.29 13.70 -14.48
N PRO A 215 -17.89 14.29 -15.54
CA PRO A 215 -19.29 14.72 -15.52
C PRO A 215 -20.25 13.60 -15.18
N ARG A 216 -20.02 12.41 -15.76
CA ARG A 216 -20.84 11.21 -15.48
C ARG A 216 -20.73 10.78 -14.02
N ALA A 217 -19.51 10.80 -13.46
CA ALA A 217 -19.26 10.44 -12.07
C ALA A 217 -19.89 11.45 -11.09
N LEU A 218 -19.76 12.73 -11.36
CA LEU A 218 -20.39 13.81 -10.56
C LEU A 218 -21.91 13.63 -10.46
N ARG A 219 -22.56 13.30 -11.59
CA ARG A 219 -24.01 13.08 -11.64
C ARG A 219 -24.44 11.78 -10.95
N ASN A 220 -23.71 10.69 -11.21
CA ASN A 220 -24.14 9.35 -10.80
C ASN A 220 -23.55 8.93 -9.44
N GLY A 221 -22.68 9.72 -8.83
CA GLY A 221 -22.06 9.40 -7.54
C GLY A 221 -21.00 8.31 -7.62
N TRP A 222 -20.33 8.15 -8.78
CA TRP A 222 -19.26 7.17 -8.90
C TRP A 222 -17.99 7.62 -8.20
N TRP A 223 -17.21 6.66 -7.76
CA TRP A 223 -15.85 6.90 -7.31
C TRP A 223 -14.91 6.94 -8.51
N VAL A 224 -14.16 8.00 -8.67
CA VAL A 224 -13.16 8.14 -9.74
C VAL A 224 -11.78 7.96 -9.15
N ILE A 225 -11.00 7.09 -9.77
CA ILE A 225 -9.60 6.82 -9.40
C ILE A 225 -8.74 7.29 -10.55
N LEU A 226 -8.06 8.41 -10.37
CA LEU A 226 -7.03 8.90 -11.28
C LEU A 226 -5.72 8.17 -10.94
N ASP A 227 -5.35 7.21 -11.78
CA ASP A 227 -4.16 6.39 -11.53
C ASP A 227 -2.96 6.99 -12.26
N GLU A 228 -1.77 6.97 -11.61
CA GLU A 228 -0.53 7.56 -12.12
C GLU A 228 -0.64 9.06 -12.40
N VAL A 229 -1.21 9.84 -11.46
CA VAL A 229 -1.51 11.27 -11.63
C VAL A 229 -0.31 12.09 -12.11
N ASN A 230 0.89 11.77 -11.66
CA ASN A 230 2.11 12.50 -12.03
C ASN A 230 2.69 12.14 -13.40
N LEU A 231 1.99 11.34 -14.21
CA LEU A 231 2.32 11.13 -15.62
C LEU A 231 1.52 12.05 -16.55
N ALA A 232 0.44 12.66 -16.06
CA ALA A 232 -0.39 13.54 -16.87
C ALA A 232 0.26 14.92 -17.07
N GLU A 233 -0.06 15.53 -18.19
CA GLU A 233 0.32 16.91 -18.49
C GLU A 233 -0.30 17.87 -17.46
N PRO A 234 0.42 18.92 -17.01
CA PRO A 234 -0.09 19.89 -16.05
C PRO A 234 -1.42 20.52 -16.44
N GLN A 235 -1.63 20.81 -17.72
CA GLN A 235 -2.87 21.39 -18.26
C GLN A 235 -4.09 20.50 -18.03
N VAL A 236 -3.92 19.17 -18.14
CA VAL A 236 -4.97 18.19 -17.86
C VAL A 236 -5.35 18.19 -16.39
N LEU A 237 -4.33 18.26 -15.51
CA LEU A 237 -4.53 18.30 -14.05
C LEU A 237 -5.20 19.61 -13.61
N GLU A 238 -4.79 20.74 -14.17
CA GLU A 238 -5.39 22.04 -13.86
C GLU A 238 -6.89 22.09 -14.20
N ARG A 239 -7.31 21.37 -15.25
CA ARG A 239 -8.72 21.27 -15.62
C ARG A 239 -9.57 20.57 -14.56
N LEU A 240 -8.94 19.77 -13.69
CA LEU A 240 -9.57 19.07 -12.59
C LEU A 240 -9.60 19.86 -11.27
N ASN A 241 -8.95 21.00 -11.18
CA ASN A 241 -8.93 21.81 -9.97
C ASN A 241 -10.31 22.07 -9.36
N PRO A 242 -11.34 22.47 -10.14
CA PRO A 242 -12.67 22.71 -9.58
C PRO A 242 -13.34 21.47 -8.99
N VAL A 243 -12.97 20.28 -9.49
CA VAL A 243 -13.52 19.00 -8.98
C VAL A 243 -12.89 18.58 -7.67
N LEU A 244 -11.69 19.10 -7.37
CA LEU A 244 -10.97 18.88 -6.12
C LEU A 244 -11.42 19.85 -4.99
N GLU A 245 -12.18 20.92 -5.33
CA GLU A 245 -12.71 21.84 -4.33
C GLU A 245 -13.86 21.19 -3.51
N LEU A 246 -14.15 21.78 -2.36
CA LEU A 246 -15.25 21.35 -1.49
C LEU A 246 -16.27 22.47 -1.31
N PRO A 247 -17.48 22.33 -1.86
CA PRO A 247 -18.00 21.22 -2.65
C PRO A 247 -17.42 21.18 -4.08
N PRO A 248 -17.37 19.99 -4.72
CA PRO A 248 -16.84 19.86 -6.07
C PRO A 248 -17.73 20.57 -7.10
N THR A 249 -17.08 21.21 -8.07
CA THR A 249 -17.77 21.91 -9.17
C THR A 249 -17.12 21.58 -10.52
N LEU A 250 -17.87 21.75 -11.60
CA LEU A 250 -17.35 21.64 -12.96
C LEU A 250 -18.18 22.48 -13.92
N VAL A 251 -17.54 23.14 -14.87
CA VAL A 251 -18.21 23.82 -15.99
C VAL A 251 -17.77 23.14 -17.28
N LEU A 252 -18.72 22.65 -18.09
CA LEU A 252 -18.44 22.04 -19.40
C LEU A 252 -18.23 23.13 -20.45
N THR A 253 -17.09 23.78 -20.42
CA THR A 253 -16.72 24.81 -21.41
C THR A 253 -16.52 24.23 -22.80
N GLU A 254 -16.27 22.93 -22.89
CA GLU A 254 -16.10 22.15 -24.10
C GLU A 254 -17.41 21.87 -24.84
N HIS A 255 -18.57 22.16 -24.22
CA HIS A 255 -19.89 21.90 -24.80
C HIS A 255 -20.81 23.11 -24.64
N ASP A 256 -21.78 23.01 -23.75
CA ASP A 256 -22.90 23.98 -23.61
C ASP A 256 -22.74 24.93 -22.41
N GLY A 257 -21.59 24.93 -21.77
CA GLY A 257 -21.34 25.71 -20.56
C GLY A 257 -22.10 25.24 -19.32
N ARG A 258 -22.66 24.03 -19.38
CA ARG A 258 -23.39 23.41 -18.27
C ARG A 258 -22.53 23.35 -17.02
N ARG A 259 -23.13 23.69 -15.88
CA ARG A 259 -22.46 23.74 -14.57
C ARG A 259 -22.93 22.61 -13.69
N PHE A 260 -21.98 21.96 -13.01
CA PHE A 260 -22.20 20.99 -11.95
C PHE A 260 -21.83 21.63 -10.61
N GLY A 261 -22.60 21.32 -9.55
CA GLY A 261 -22.34 21.80 -8.20
C GLY A 261 -23.08 23.08 -7.84
N SER A 262 -22.57 23.78 -6.82
CA SER A 262 -23.21 24.95 -6.22
C SER A 262 -23.49 26.04 -7.25
N GLY A 263 -24.76 26.50 -7.32
CA GLY A 263 -25.23 27.52 -8.29
C GLY A 263 -25.28 27.04 -9.72
N GLY A 264 -25.15 25.74 -9.99
CA GLY A 264 -25.22 25.11 -11.31
C GLY A 264 -26.56 24.44 -11.57
N GLY A 265 -26.82 24.11 -12.85
CA GLY A 265 -28.03 23.42 -13.26
C GLY A 265 -28.04 21.91 -12.96
N VAL A 266 -26.88 21.28 -12.75
CA VAL A 266 -26.74 19.85 -12.51
C VAL A 266 -26.23 19.62 -11.07
N PRO A 267 -26.99 18.91 -10.22
CA PRO A 267 -26.54 18.59 -8.88
C PRO A 267 -25.37 17.57 -8.95
N VAL A 268 -24.43 17.73 -8.02
CA VAL A 268 -23.39 16.74 -7.77
C VAL A 268 -23.92 15.73 -6.75
N SER A 269 -23.77 14.47 -7.05
CA SER A 269 -24.18 13.40 -6.14
C SER A 269 -23.30 13.37 -4.88
N GLU A 270 -23.95 13.22 -3.72
CA GLU A 270 -23.27 13.12 -2.41
C GLU A 270 -22.33 11.90 -2.31
N ASN A 271 -22.55 10.89 -3.16
CA ASN A 271 -21.72 9.68 -3.21
C ASN A 271 -20.45 9.85 -4.06
N PHE A 272 -20.32 10.94 -4.82
CA PHE A 272 -19.13 11.19 -5.64
C PHE A 272 -17.87 11.26 -4.76
N ARG A 273 -16.83 10.55 -5.17
CA ARG A 273 -15.49 10.59 -4.53
C ARG A 273 -14.40 10.62 -5.57
N LEU A 274 -13.34 11.36 -5.27
CA LEU A 274 -12.17 11.48 -6.14
C LEU A 274 -10.93 10.96 -5.40
N PHE A 275 -10.27 10.00 -6.02
CA PHE A 275 -9.01 9.43 -5.57
C PHE A 275 -7.93 9.65 -6.59
N GLY A 276 -6.71 9.89 -6.15
CA GLY A 276 -5.52 9.88 -6.97
C GLY A 276 -4.54 8.83 -6.47
N THR A 277 -3.80 8.22 -7.38
CA THR A 277 -2.64 7.41 -7.03
C THR A 277 -1.44 7.89 -7.81
N MET A 278 -0.28 7.84 -7.19
CA MET A 278 0.97 8.12 -7.88
C MET A 278 2.12 7.33 -7.26
N ASN A 279 3.17 7.16 -8.03
CA ASN A 279 4.44 6.67 -7.52
C ASN A 279 5.36 7.87 -7.23
N PRO A 280 6.41 7.74 -6.39
CA PRO A 280 7.33 8.82 -6.10
C PRO A 280 7.91 9.46 -7.38
N SER A 281 8.14 10.77 -7.34
CA SER A 281 8.63 11.57 -8.48
C SER A 281 10.04 11.21 -8.96
N GLU A 282 10.79 10.44 -8.16
CA GLU A 282 12.15 9.97 -8.49
C GLU A 282 12.19 8.96 -9.65
N TYR A 283 11.05 8.41 -10.05
CA TYR A 283 10.95 7.53 -11.21
C TYR A 283 10.95 8.34 -12.51
N ALA A 284 11.68 7.86 -13.52
CA ALA A 284 11.81 8.54 -14.82
C ALA A 284 10.45 8.83 -15.48
N GLY A 285 10.34 9.99 -16.13
CA GLY A 285 9.13 10.41 -16.86
C GLY A 285 8.00 10.95 -15.99
N ARG A 286 8.24 11.24 -14.69
CA ARG A 286 7.24 11.76 -13.77
C ARG A 286 7.44 13.25 -13.50
N ALA A 287 6.36 14.00 -13.57
CA ALA A 287 6.35 15.42 -13.23
C ALA A 287 6.14 15.63 -11.72
N THR A 288 6.76 16.67 -11.19
CA THR A 288 6.42 17.16 -9.86
C THR A 288 5.10 17.92 -9.94
N LEU A 289 4.11 17.51 -9.15
CA LEU A 289 2.84 18.20 -9.07
C LEU A 289 3.01 19.62 -8.50
N SER A 290 2.30 20.58 -9.07
CA SER A 290 2.34 21.96 -8.56
C SER A 290 1.88 22.00 -7.10
N PRO A 291 2.44 22.89 -6.25
CA PRO A 291 2.02 23.03 -4.87
C PRO A 291 0.51 23.31 -4.74
N ALA A 292 -0.04 24.12 -5.62
CA ALA A 292 -1.46 24.45 -5.65
C ALA A 292 -2.36 23.26 -5.97
N PHE A 293 -1.93 22.35 -6.83
CA PHE A 293 -2.63 21.10 -7.12
C PHE A 293 -2.53 20.11 -5.95
N ARG A 294 -1.35 20.04 -5.31
CA ARG A 294 -1.13 19.17 -4.15
C ARG A 294 -2.00 19.57 -2.95
N ASP A 295 -2.12 20.85 -2.68
CA ASP A 295 -2.87 21.40 -1.55
C ASP A 295 -4.38 21.07 -1.62
N ARG A 296 -4.93 20.89 -2.82
CA ARG A 296 -6.34 20.52 -3.03
C ARG A 296 -6.68 19.08 -2.63
N TRP A 297 -5.67 18.22 -2.50
CA TRP A 297 -5.85 16.86 -1.99
C TRP A 297 -5.88 16.89 -0.46
N GLY A 298 -7.07 16.93 0.12
CA GLY A 298 -7.24 17.09 1.55
C GLY A 298 -6.72 15.91 2.39
N ILE A 299 -6.61 14.72 1.80
CA ILE A 299 -5.97 13.56 2.42
C ILE A 299 -4.82 13.10 1.52
N TRP A 300 -3.61 13.04 2.10
CA TRP A 300 -2.42 12.53 1.43
C TRP A 300 -1.84 11.35 2.20
N GLY A 301 -1.84 10.19 1.58
CA GLY A 301 -1.33 8.96 2.19
C GLY A 301 -0.03 8.49 1.54
N HIS A 302 1.07 8.50 2.29
CA HIS A 302 2.29 7.80 1.88
C HIS A 302 2.19 6.32 2.24
N ILE A 303 2.48 5.46 1.26
CA ILE A 303 2.46 4.01 1.39
C ILE A 303 3.88 3.50 1.22
N GLY A 304 4.46 3.03 2.32
CA GLY A 304 5.82 2.51 2.35
C GLY A 304 6.00 1.19 1.60
N LYS A 305 7.26 0.78 1.45
CA LYS A 305 7.61 -0.57 1.00
C LYS A 305 7.26 -1.57 2.10
N PRO A 306 6.77 -2.77 1.75
CA PRO A 306 6.57 -3.81 2.74
C PRO A 306 7.93 -4.27 3.28
N SER A 307 8.00 -4.49 4.58
CA SER A 307 9.14 -5.09 5.27
C SER A 307 9.26 -6.59 4.94
N GLU A 308 10.41 -7.20 5.22
CA GLU A 308 10.62 -8.65 5.03
C GLU A 308 9.56 -9.51 5.75
N PRO A 309 9.17 -9.21 7.01
CA PRO A 309 8.07 -9.91 7.66
C PRO A 309 6.71 -9.74 6.97
N GLU A 310 6.36 -8.53 6.55
CA GLU A 310 5.11 -8.28 5.82
C GLU A 310 5.08 -9.02 4.47
N LEU A 311 6.24 -9.15 3.80
CA LEU A 311 6.37 -10.01 2.61
C LEU A 311 6.14 -11.48 2.94
N LEU A 312 6.69 -11.97 4.04
CA LEU A 312 6.48 -13.35 4.49
C LEU A 312 5.01 -13.62 4.82
N ASP A 313 4.36 -12.71 5.53
CA ASP A 313 2.94 -12.80 5.86
C ASP A 313 2.06 -12.81 4.61
N MET A 314 2.40 -12.00 3.61
CA MET A 314 1.75 -12.04 2.31
C MET A 314 1.93 -13.41 1.62
N LEU A 315 3.14 -13.97 1.64
CA LEU A 315 3.40 -15.28 1.06
C LEU A 315 2.63 -16.39 1.77
N ARG A 316 2.57 -16.36 3.11
CA ARG A 316 1.75 -17.27 3.91
C ARG A 316 0.28 -17.16 3.56
N CYS A 317 -0.24 -15.92 3.47
CA CYS A 317 -1.63 -15.67 3.11
C CYS A 317 -1.99 -16.25 1.74
N LEU A 318 -1.10 -16.16 0.74
CA LEU A 318 -1.31 -16.79 -0.57
C LEU A 318 -1.50 -18.32 -0.50
N VAL A 319 -0.90 -18.97 0.49
CA VAL A 319 -0.98 -20.42 0.67
C VAL A 319 -2.11 -20.82 1.62
N THR A 320 -2.33 -20.07 2.70
CA THR A 320 -3.26 -20.45 3.77
C THR A 320 -4.59 -19.67 3.74
N GLY A 321 -4.63 -18.50 3.08
CA GLY A 321 -5.75 -17.58 3.15
C GLY A 321 -5.83 -16.80 4.47
N GLU A 322 -4.85 -16.93 5.36
CA GLU A 322 -4.83 -16.26 6.66
C GLU A 322 -3.94 -15.03 6.61
N SER A 323 -4.52 -13.89 6.94
CA SER A 323 -3.78 -12.66 7.18
C SER A 323 -3.48 -12.51 8.67
N PRO A 324 -2.27 -12.05 9.07
CA PRO A 324 -1.91 -11.93 10.47
C PRO A 324 -2.75 -10.86 11.17
N ALA A 325 -3.10 -11.11 12.43
CA ALA A 325 -3.61 -10.06 13.30
C ALA A 325 -2.49 -9.07 13.61
N PHE A 326 -2.82 -7.79 13.73
CA PHE A 326 -1.86 -6.74 14.01
C PHE A 326 -2.40 -5.72 15.03
N VAL A 327 -1.49 -5.07 15.72
CA VAL A 327 -1.82 -3.96 16.64
C VAL A 327 -1.68 -2.65 15.88
N TRP A 328 -2.71 -1.80 16.01
CA TRP A 328 -2.70 -0.46 15.45
C TRP A 328 -3.55 0.45 16.34
N GLU A 329 -2.98 1.58 16.76
CA GLU A 329 -3.59 2.52 17.72
C GLU A 329 -4.13 1.82 19.00
N GLY A 330 -3.33 0.92 19.57
CA GLY A 330 -3.67 0.25 20.83
C GLY A 330 -4.76 -0.84 20.72
N VAL A 331 -5.30 -1.10 19.53
CA VAL A 331 -6.30 -2.14 19.29
C VAL A 331 -5.67 -3.28 18.49
N ARG A 332 -5.97 -4.53 18.89
CA ARG A 332 -5.61 -5.72 18.12
C ARG A 332 -6.67 -6.00 17.05
N TRP A 333 -6.31 -5.78 15.80
CA TRP A 333 -7.19 -5.98 14.66
C TRP A 333 -7.03 -7.37 14.08
N ILE A 334 -8.15 -8.05 13.84
CA ILE A 334 -8.20 -9.41 13.31
C ILE A 334 -8.80 -9.32 11.89
N PRO A 335 -7.98 -9.51 10.83
CA PRO A 335 -8.49 -9.58 9.47
C PRO A 335 -9.32 -10.86 9.25
N PRO A 336 -10.34 -10.82 8.39
CA PRO A 336 -11.03 -12.04 7.99
C PRO A 336 -10.13 -12.92 7.11
N ARG A 337 -10.40 -14.21 7.09
CA ARG A 337 -9.75 -15.14 6.13
C ARG A 337 -10.18 -14.81 4.71
N THR A 338 -9.27 -15.04 3.78
CA THR A 338 -9.49 -14.96 2.34
C THR A 338 -9.34 -16.34 1.69
N GLU A 339 -9.67 -16.47 0.43
CA GLU A 339 -9.45 -17.74 -0.27
C GLU A 339 -7.93 -17.88 -0.59
N PRO A 340 -7.29 -19.00 -0.24
CA PRO A 340 -5.89 -19.22 -0.61
C PRO A 340 -5.73 -19.34 -2.13
N VAL A 341 -4.65 -18.77 -2.66
CA VAL A 341 -4.32 -18.84 -4.10
C VAL A 341 -3.65 -20.18 -4.45
N TYR A 342 -2.76 -20.63 -3.58
CA TYR A 342 -1.89 -21.80 -3.81
C TYR A 342 -1.99 -22.82 -2.67
N PRO A 343 -3.17 -23.35 -2.34
CA PRO A 343 -3.35 -24.23 -1.18
C PRO A 343 -2.53 -25.52 -1.28
N VAL A 344 -2.24 -25.99 -2.48
CA VAL A 344 -1.44 -27.22 -2.71
C VAL A 344 -0.03 -27.10 -2.15
N LEU A 345 0.53 -25.88 -2.09
CA LEU A 345 1.86 -25.67 -1.53
C LEU A 345 1.94 -25.98 -0.03
N SER A 346 0.82 -25.99 0.68
CA SER A 346 0.78 -26.35 2.11
C SER A 346 1.22 -27.80 2.38
N ASN A 347 1.20 -28.66 1.37
CA ASN A 347 1.60 -30.08 1.49
C ASN A 347 3.12 -30.28 1.54
N PHE A 348 3.93 -29.24 1.25
CA PHE A 348 5.38 -29.37 1.27
C PHE A 348 5.94 -29.24 2.68
N PRO A 349 6.75 -30.21 3.15
CA PRO A 349 7.30 -30.20 4.52
C PRO A 349 8.28 -29.04 4.77
N ASP A 350 8.87 -28.49 3.72
CA ASP A 350 9.84 -27.38 3.75
C ASP A 350 9.21 -26.02 3.40
N LEU A 351 7.86 -25.92 3.37
CA LEU A 351 7.14 -24.73 2.98
C LEU A 351 7.60 -23.50 3.78
N GLU A 352 7.50 -23.53 5.10
CA GLU A 352 7.73 -22.36 5.96
C GLU A 352 9.16 -21.81 5.84
N VAL A 353 10.15 -22.72 5.78
CA VAL A 353 11.54 -22.35 5.58
C VAL A 353 11.74 -21.75 4.19
N THR A 354 11.09 -22.32 3.18
CA THR A 354 11.17 -21.84 1.80
C THR A 354 10.53 -20.45 1.67
N LEU A 355 9.35 -20.22 2.24
CA LEU A 355 8.69 -18.89 2.21
C LEU A 355 9.54 -17.81 2.90
N LYS A 356 10.15 -18.12 4.05
CA LYS A 356 11.10 -17.22 4.73
C LYS A 356 12.28 -16.87 3.84
N SER A 357 12.87 -17.86 3.19
CA SER A 357 14.00 -17.67 2.28
C SER A 357 13.61 -16.83 1.05
N ILE A 358 12.41 -17.04 0.49
CA ILE A 358 11.89 -16.25 -0.64
C ILE A 358 11.70 -14.78 -0.22
N ALA A 359 11.06 -14.54 0.92
CA ALA A 359 10.83 -13.20 1.44
C ALA A 359 12.16 -12.46 1.69
N SER A 360 13.10 -13.13 2.36
CA SER A 360 14.43 -12.60 2.63
C SER A 360 15.21 -12.30 1.36
N PHE A 361 15.20 -13.20 0.38
CA PHE A 361 15.84 -12.95 -0.91
C PHE A 361 15.23 -11.73 -1.62
N HIS A 362 13.89 -11.65 -1.70
CA HIS A 362 13.22 -10.52 -2.34
C HIS A 362 13.55 -9.19 -1.65
N ALA A 363 13.51 -9.13 -0.32
CA ALA A 363 13.86 -7.94 0.44
C ALA A 363 15.30 -7.49 0.18
N ARG A 364 16.26 -8.42 0.24
CA ARG A 364 17.69 -8.13 0.03
C ARG A 364 17.99 -7.68 -1.39
N ILE A 365 17.47 -8.36 -2.42
CA ILE A 365 17.73 -7.99 -3.81
C ILE A 365 17.06 -6.66 -4.17
N SER A 366 15.88 -6.39 -3.62
CA SER A 366 15.19 -5.11 -3.80
C SER A 366 15.97 -3.95 -3.17
N GLY A 367 16.51 -4.12 -1.97
CA GLY A 367 17.39 -3.15 -1.32
C GLY A 367 18.71 -2.96 -2.08
N ALA A 368 19.34 -4.06 -2.53
CA ALA A 368 20.60 -4.00 -3.28
C ALA A 368 20.46 -3.29 -4.65
N ALA A 369 19.28 -3.30 -5.24
CA ALA A 369 19.02 -2.73 -6.58
C ALA A 369 18.48 -1.29 -6.56
N GLY A 370 17.90 -0.83 -5.44
CA GLY A 370 17.02 0.34 -5.47
C GLY A 370 17.21 1.41 -4.43
N ASP A 371 18.01 1.24 -3.39
CA ASP A 371 18.11 2.27 -2.35
C ASP A 371 19.12 3.36 -2.70
N ASN A 372 18.62 4.62 -2.79
CA ASN A 372 19.45 5.81 -3.00
C ASN A 372 20.37 6.12 -1.81
N GLU A 373 20.11 5.53 -0.63
CA GLU A 373 20.86 5.80 0.61
C GLU A 373 22.03 4.84 0.84
N ALA A 374 21.98 3.62 0.27
CA ALA A 374 23.13 2.71 0.27
C ALA A 374 23.70 2.59 -1.15
N PRO A 375 25.03 2.45 -1.29
CA PRO A 375 25.60 2.25 -2.60
C PRO A 375 25.05 0.95 -3.20
N ALA A 376 24.12 1.08 -4.18
CA ALA A 376 23.55 -0.05 -4.88
C ALA A 376 24.66 -1.03 -5.29
N SER A 377 24.55 -2.29 -4.88
CA SER A 377 25.50 -3.33 -5.27
C SER A 377 25.15 -3.96 -6.62
N ILE A 378 23.92 -3.74 -7.10
CA ILE A 378 23.38 -4.26 -8.37
C ILE A 378 22.97 -3.08 -9.26
N GLY A 379 23.33 -3.11 -10.56
CA GLY A 379 23.03 -2.07 -11.54
C GLY A 379 24.04 -0.92 -11.62
N ARG A 380 25.11 -0.93 -10.82
CA ARG A 380 26.11 0.15 -10.77
C ARG A 380 26.88 0.35 -12.06
N VAL A 381 27.31 -0.73 -12.68
CA VAL A 381 28.25 -0.69 -13.80
C VAL A 381 27.62 -0.03 -15.05
N ARG A 382 26.36 -0.30 -15.30
CA ARG A 382 25.60 0.21 -16.45
C ARG A 382 24.69 1.40 -16.14
N ARG A 383 24.64 1.85 -14.89
CA ARG A 383 23.62 2.80 -14.39
C ARG A 383 22.19 2.35 -14.72
N GLU A 384 21.97 1.05 -14.83
CA GLU A 384 20.66 0.45 -15.02
C GLU A 384 19.95 0.35 -13.68
N ARG A 385 18.73 0.86 -13.63
CA ARG A 385 17.90 0.78 -12.43
C ARG A 385 17.01 -0.45 -12.51
N TYR A 386 17.37 -1.50 -11.78
CA TYR A 386 16.51 -2.68 -11.63
C TYR A 386 15.51 -2.44 -10.51
N VAL A 387 14.24 -2.74 -10.79
CA VAL A 387 13.15 -2.60 -9.81
C VAL A 387 12.51 -3.98 -9.60
N PHE A 388 12.58 -4.47 -8.36
CA PHE A 388 11.94 -5.71 -7.93
C PHE A 388 10.78 -5.35 -6.99
N THR A 389 9.56 -5.61 -7.44
CA THR A 389 8.33 -5.21 -6.74
C THR A 389 7.56 -6.42 -6.21
N ARG A 390 6.52 -6.19 -5.41
CA ARG A 390 5.55 -7.24 -5.04
C ARG A 390 5.01 -7.99 -6.25
N ARG A 391 4.85 -7.35 -7.41
CA ARG A 391 4.44 -8.02 -8.66
C ARG A 391 5.46 -9.06 -9.12
N THR A 392 6.75 -8.75 -9.01
CA THR A 392 7.83 -9.71 -9.30
C THR A 392 7.74 -10.92 -8.38
N LEU A 393 7.51 -10.68 -7.08
CA LEU A 393 7.37 -11.74 -6.08
C LEU A 393 6.12 -12.61 -6.32
N LEU A 394 4.98 -11.99 -6.63
CA LEU A 394 3.74 -12.72 -6.97
C LEU A 394 3.90 -13.58 -8.21
N ASN A 395 4.59 -13.08 -9.25
CA ASN A 395 4.91 -13.87 -10.44
C ASN A 395 5.82 -15.05 -10.11
N ALA A 396 6.80 -14.85 -9.23
CA ALA A 396 7.67 -15.95 -8.77
C ALA A 396 6.84 -17.02 -8.04
N MET A 397 5.94 -16.63 -7.13
CA MET A 397 5.06 -17.59 -6.43
C MET A 397 4.17 -18.36 -7.38
N ARG A 398 3.61 -17.71 -8.40
CA ARG A 398 2.82 -18.39 -9.42
C ARG A 398 3.63 -19.47 -10.14
N LEU A 399 4.84 -19.13 -10.59
CA LEU A 399 5.70 -20.09 -11.29
C LEU A 399 6.23 -21.19 -10.35
N ILE A 400 6.47 -20.89 -9.08
CA ILE A 400 6.81 -21.91 -8.09
C ILE A 400 5.66 -22.92 -7.97
N HIS A 401 4.42 -22.45 -7.87
CA HIS A 401 3.24 -23.30 -7.82
C HIS A 401 3.11 -24.16 -9.10
N GLU A 402 3.18 -23.55 -10.28
CA GLU A 402 3.08 -24.25 -11.57
C GLU A 402 4.16 -25.34 -11.76
N ASN A 403 5.35 -25.10 -11.21
CA ASN A 403 6.50 -26.04 -11.31
C ASN A 403 6.67 -26.95 -10.09
N SER A 404 5.75 -26.94 -9.14
CA SER A 404 5.85 -27.74 -7.91
C SER A 404 5.39 -29.19 -8.09
N ASN A 405 4.65 -29.50 -9.15
CA ASN A 405 4.14 -30.84 -9.42
C ASN A 405 5.27 -31.87 -9.53
N GLY A 406 5.17 -32.96 -8.76
CA GLY A 406 6.17 -34.02 -8.72
C GLY A 406 7.45 -33.71 -7.95
N ALA A 407 7.59 -32.53 -7.38
CA ALA A 407 8.71 -32.17 -6.54
C ALA A 407 8.55 -32.75 -5.12
N SER A 408 9.63 -33.31 -4.56
CA SER A 408 9.64 -33.78 -3.17
C SER A 408 9.87 -32.63 -2.15
N ARG A 409 10.47 -31.52 -2.58
CA ARG A 409 10.76 -30.32 -1.78
C ARG A 409 10.55 -29.06 -2.59
N LEU A 410 9.96 -28.06 -1.97
CA LEU A 410 9.66 -26.79 -2.59
C LEU A 410 10.91 -25.93 -2.82
N ARG A 411 11.90 -26.04 -1.93
CA ARG A 411 13.14 -25.25 -1.94
C ARG A 411 13.87 -25.28 -3.29
N GLY A 412 14.05 -26.47 -3.89
CA GLY A 412 14.75 -26.60 -5.17
C GLY A 412 13.97 -25.96 -6.34
N VAL A 413 12.63 -26.02 -6.30
CA VAL A 413 11.77 -25.35 -7.26
C VAL A 413 11.89 -23.83 -7.11
N ALA A 414 11.80 -23.33 -5.88
CA ALA A 414 11.93 -21.92 -5.58
C ALA A 414 13.29 -21.36 -6.03
N ALA A 415 14.39 -22.06 -5.77
CA ALA A 415 15.73 -21.63 -6.21
C ALA A 415 15.81 -21.42 -7.73
N ARG A 416 15.31 -22.38 -8.51
CA ARG A 416 15.32 -22.29 -9.99
C ARG A 416 14.46 -21.14 -10.49
N VAL A 417 13.23 -21.01 -9.98
CA VAL A 417 12.30 -19.94 -10.39
C VAL A 417 12.83 -18.56 -10.02
N LEU A 418 13.40 -18.40 -8.83
CA LEU A 418 13.97 -17.11 -8.43
C LEU A 418 15.21 -16.77 -9.27
N ALA A 419 16.04 -17.73 -9.61
CA ALA A 419 17.15 -17.50 -10.53
C ALA A 419 16.65 -17.03 -11.90
N GLU A 420 15.61 -17.64 -12.44
CA GLU A 420 15.01 -17.26 -13.72
C GLU A 420 14.42 -15.85 -13.72
N ILE A 421 13.58 -15.53 -12.73
CA ILE A 421 12.85 -14.27 -12.71
C ILE A 421 13.70 -13.07 -12.28
N TYR A 422 14.63 -13.28 -11.36
CA TYR A 422 15.41 -12.18 -10.76
C TYR A 422 16.81 -12.09 -11.36
N ILE A 423 17.53 -13.22 -11.48
CA ILE A 423 18.95 -13.20 -11.85
C ILE A 423 19.14 -13.10 -13.36
N GLN A 424 18.36 -13.87 -14.14
CA GLN A 424 18.46 -13.83 -15.60
C GLN A 424 18.03 -12.46 -16.19
N ARG A 425 17.24 -11.71 -15.47
CA ARG A 425 16.83 -10.37 -15.82
C ARG A 425 18.00 -9.35 -15.80
N LEU A 426 19.05 -9.64 -15.02
CA LEU A 426 20.21 -8.76 -14.88
C LEU A 426 21.10 -8.89 -16.11
N ALA A 427 21.42 -7.78 -16.77
CA ALA A 427 22.23 -7.80 -17.99
C ALA A 427 23.72 -8.05 -17.70
N ASP A 428 24.23 -7.49 -16.59
CA ASP A 428 25.63 -7.57 -16.23
C ASP A 428 26.00 -8.89 -15.51
N PRO A 429 27.08 -9.59 -15.93
CA PRO A 429 27.53 -10.81 -15.26
C PRO A 429 27.92 -10.60 -13.78
N ALA A 430 28.49 -9.44 -13.41
CA ALA A 430 28.84 -9.15 -12.02
C ALA A 430 27.59 -8.97 -11.15
N ASP A 431 26.54 -8.30 -11.67
CA ASP A 431 25.25 -8.18 -11.02
C ASP A 431 24.59 -9.55 -10.83
N ARG A 432 24.67 -10.45 -11.84
CA ARG A 432 24.18 -11.84 -11.72
C ARG A 432 24.91 -12.61 -10.62
N ALA A 433 26.24 -12.46 -10.55
CA ALA A 433 27.04 -13.09 -9.52
C ALA A 433 26.67 -12.59 -8.12
N ALA A 434 26.50 -11.28 -7.95
CA ALA A 434 26.04 -10.68 -6.69
C ALA A 434 24.64 -11.17 -6.29
N ALA A 435 23.69 -11.19 -7.21
CA ALA A 435 22.34 -11.70 -6.96
C ALA A 435 22.33 -13.20 -6.62
N LEU A 436 23.17 -14.01 -7.27
CA LEU A 436 23.33 -15.43 -6.95
C LEU A 436 23.93 -15.63 -5.55
N ALA A 437 24.88 -14.78 -5.14
CA ALA A 437 25.43 -14.80 -3.78
C ALA A 437 24.32 -14.46 -2.74
N LEU A 438 23.47 -13.49 -3.02
CA LEU A 438 22.31 -13.19 -2.17
C LEU A 438 21.35 -14.40 -2.08
N LEU A 439 21.06 -15.06 -3.19
CA LEU A 439 20.19 -16.24 -3.20
C LEU A 439 20.77 -17.38 -2.34
N ARG A 440 22.06 -17.66 -2.47
CA ARG A 440 22.76 -18.65 -1.65
C ARG A 440 22.74 -18.29 -0.16
N ALA A 441 22.91 -17.01 0.18
CA ALA A 441 22.90 -16.55 1.55
C ALA A 441 21.54 -16.72 2.25
N THR A 442 20.45 -16.89 1.50
CA THR A 442 19.12 -17.23 2.06
C THR A 442 18.90 -18.73 2.24
N GLY A 443 19.88 -19.53 1.85
CA GLY A 443 19.83 -20.96 1.98
C GLY A 443 18.96 -21.66 0.93
N LEU A 444 18.55 -21.03 -0.15
CA LEU A 444 17.77 -21.66 -1.24
C LEU A 444 18.65 -22.41 -2.25
N ALA A 445 19.86 -21.96 -2.48
CA ALA A 445 20.79 -22.57 -3.44
C ALA A 445 22.04 -23.11 -2.75
#